data_fb5dc8d97fa3cf2c634ae254c3487092
#
_entry.id   fb5dc8d97fa3cf2c634ae254c3487092
#
_cell.length_a   1.000
_cell.length_b   1.000
_cell.length_c   1.000
_cell.angle_alpha   90.00
_cell.angle_beta   90.00
_cell.angle_gamma   90.00
#
_symmetry.space_group_name_H-M   'P 1'
#
loop_
_entity.id
_entity.type
_entity.pdbx_description
1 polymer ?
#
loop_
_entity_poly.entity_id
_entity_poly.type
_entity_poly.pdbx_seq_one_letter_code
_entity_poly.pdbx_strand_id
1 'polypeptide(L)'
;MMQPSAMNKPSVSRRSVLGASLVTMAAAVPVAASSSPTGGQDAALLDVLARYWQAERAILAMEAGTEPPVTAPEYLAWEARFDALIADREQAISQMADIRAMTAEGRRSKAQIVERCLPPRLHFPDAGLDDPEIRLALSLARDVAGGAA
;
A
#
# COMPACT_ATOMS: atom_id res chain seq x y z
N MET A 1 -38.12 18.59 -35.71
CA MET A 1 -37.24 17.42 -35.52
C MET A 1 -36.03 17.89 -34.73
N MET A 2 -36.03 17.69 -33.40
CA MET A 2 -34.95 18.05 -32.49
C MET A 2 -34.11 16.79 -32.24
N GLN A 3 -32.80 16.85 -32.55
CA GLN A 3 -31.86 15.80 -32.20
C GLN A 3 -31.43 15.94 -30.71
N PRO A 4 -31.36 14.88 -29.93
CA PRO A 4 -30.82 14.93 -28.58
C PRO A 4 -29.28 14.99 -28.61
N SER A 5 -28.73 16.03 -27.97
CA SER A 5 -27.28 16.16 -27.68
C SER A 5 -26.78 14.98 -26.83
N ALA A 6 -25.82 14.25 -27.35
CA ALA A 6 -25.08 13.25 -26.60
C ALA A 6 -24.24 13.94 -25.51
N MET A 7 -24.58 13.69 -24.26
CA MET A 7 -23.77 14.07 -23.09
C MET A 7 -22.47 13.28 -23.14
N ASN A 8 -21.38 13.95 -23.47
CA ASN A 8 -20.03 13.46 -23.40
C ASN A 8 -19.66 13.37 -21.90
N LYS A 9 -19.60 12.16 -21.34
CA LYS A 9 -19.07 11.93 -19.98
C LYS A 9 -17.57 12.18 -20.01
N PRO A 10 -17.02 13.06 -19.16
CA PRO A 10 -15.57 13.19 -19.04
C PRO A 10 -15.01 11.91 -18.46
N SER A 11 -14.13 11.24 -19.21
CA SER A 11 -13.31 10.15 -18.67
C SER A 11 -12.32 10.78 -17.69
N VAL A 12 -12.52 10.55 -16.42
CA VAL A 12 -11.58 10.96 -15.36
C VAL A 12 -10.35 10.07 -15.48
N SER A 13 -9.28 10.61 -16.07
CA SER A 13 -7.98 9.94 -16.11
C SER A 13 -7.48 9.74 -14.68
N ARG A 14 -7.21 8.49 -14.28
CA ARG A 14 -6.67 8.10 -12.99
C ARG A 14 -5.27 8.68 -12.69
N ARG A 15 -4.67 9.39 -13.64
CA ARG A 15 -3.32 9.99 -13.54
C ARG A 15 -3.20 11.24 -12.67
N SER A 16 -4.29 11.83 -12.17
CA SER A 16 -4.26 13.16 -11.54
C SER A 16 -3.93 13.17 -10.04
N VAL A 17 -3.58 12.05 -9.41
CA VAL A 17 -3.43 11.96 -7.94
C VAL A 17 -1.98 11.71 -7.48
N LEU A 18 -1.00 11.63 -8.36
CA LEU A 18 0.39 11.42 -7.95
C LEU A 18 1.17 12.74 -7.94
N GLY A 19 1.09 13.46 -6.81
CA GLY A 19 1.97 14.56 -6.49
C GLY A 19 3.41 14.08 -6.29
N ALA A 20 4.35 14.68 -7.00
CA ALA A 20 5.78 14.42 -6.95
C ALA A 20 6.32 14.58 -5.52
N SER A 21 6.71 13.47 -4.88
CA SER A 21 7.51 13.49 -3.65
C SER A 21 8.99 13.45 -4.01
N LEU A 22 9.68 14.56 -3.78
CA LEU A 22 11.14 14.68 -3.84
C LEU A 22 11.77 13.76 -2.78
N VAL A 23 12.48 12.74 -3.23
CA VAL A 23 13.29 11.86 -2.38
C VAL A 23 14.57 12.59 -2.00
N THR A 24 14.65 13.07 -0.76
CA THR A 24 15.91 13.50 -0.15
C THR A 24 16.62 12.27 0.41
N MET A 25 17.71 11.85 -0.20
CA MET A 25 18.59 10.82 0.32
C MET A 25 19.30 11.32 1.57
N ALA A 26 18.87 10.86 2.74
CA ALA A 26 19.62 10.99 3.98
C ALA A 26 20.58 9.80 4.11
N ALA A 27 21.87 10.12 4.33
CA ALA A 27 22.93 9.14 4.52
C ALA A 27 22.65 8.24 5.74
N ALA A 28 22.60 6.93 5.52
CA ALA A 28 22.44 5.95 6.57
C ALA A 28 23.74 5.80 7.37
N VAL A 29 23.69 6.14 8.66
CA VAL A 29 24.69 5.74 9.63
C VAL A 29 24.44 4.25 9.95
N PRO A 30 25.43 3.35 9.82
CA PRO A 30 25.23 1.96 10.21
C PRO A 30 25.22 1.86 11.75
N VAL A 31 24.03 1.79 12.33
CA VAL A 31 23.87 1.30 13.71
C VAL A 31 24.05 -0.20 13.65
N ALA A 32 25.14 -0.69 14.26
CA ALA A 32 25.37 -2.11 14.44
C ALA A 32 24.17 -2.71 15.21
N ALA A 33 23.30 -3.41 14.50
CA ALA A 33 22.18 -4.11 15.07
C ALA A 33 22.74 -5.34 15.79
N SER A 34 22.73 -5.31 17.12
CA SER A 34 22.87 -6.49 17.96
C SER A 34 21.70 -7.42 17.64
N SER A 35 21.98 -8.46 16.86
CA SER A 35 21.03 -9.50 16.49
C SER A 35 20.72 -10.38 17.72
N SER A 36 19.74 -9.96 18.51
CA SER A 36 19.09 -10.82 19.50
C SER A 36 18.22 -11.87 18.78
N PRO A 37 18.07 -13.12 19.31
CA PRO A 37 17.32 -14.19 18.66
C PRO A 37 15.79 -14.02 18.73
N THR A 38 15.30 -12.81 18.54
CA THR A 38 13.87 -12.46 18.49
C THR A 38 13.27 -12.67 17.09
N GLY A 39 14.07 -13.19 16.14
CA GLY A 39 13.66 -13.33 14.72
C GLY A 39 12.46 -14.25 14.44
N GLY A 40 11.99 -15.01 15.46
CA GLY A 40 10.81 -15.86 15.28
C GLY A 40 9.47 -15.21 15.62
N GLN A 41 9.46 -14.19 16.48
CA GLN A 41 8.20 -13.64 17.01
C GLN A 41 7.40 -12.86 15.96
N ASP A 42 8.05 -12.17 15.02
CA ASP A 42 7.42 -11.41 13.96
C ASP A 42 7.60 -12.04 12.56
N ALA A 43 8.04 -13.31 12.47
CA ALA A 43 8.32 -13.95 11.17
C ALA A 43 7.12 -13.86 10.22
N ALA A 44 5.91 -14.20 10.68
CA ALA A 44 4.70 -14.12 9.88
C ALA A 44 4.40 -12.68 9.43
N LEU A 45 4.62 -11.69 10.28
CA LEU A 45 4.46 -10.27 9.94
C LEU A 45 5.47 -9.84 8.88
N LEU A 46 6.73 -10.24 9.02
CA LEU A 46 7.79 -9.90 8.06
C LEU A 46 7.57 -10.55 6.68
N ASP A 47 7.02 -11.77 6.64
CA ASP A 47 6.64 -12.44 5.39
C ASP A 47 5.51 -11.69 4.66
N VAL A 48 4.49 -11.25 5.40
CA VAL A 48 3.39 -10.44 4.81
C VAL A 48 3.91 -9.09 4.33
N LEU A 49 4.80 -8.48 5.08
CA LEU A 49 5.45 -7.22 4.73
C LEU A 49 6.29 -7.35 3.45
N ALA A 50 7.00 -8.44 3.28
CA ALA A 50 7.76 -8.72 2.05
C ALA A 50 6.83 -8.82 0.83
N ARG A 51 5.67 -9.47 0.96
CA ARG A 51 4.64 -9.54 -0.10
C ARG A 51 4.08 -8.16 -0.44
N TYR A 52 3.76 -7.33 0.55
CA TYR A 52 3.34 -5.96 0.32
C TYR A 52 4.35 -5.20 -0.55
N TRP A 53 5.63 -5.22 -0.18
CA TRP A 53 6.67 -4.51 -0.91
C TRP A 53 6.92 -5.09 -2.31
N GLN A 54 6.69 -6.38 -2.50
CA GLN A 54 6.75 -7.02 -3.81
C GLN A 54 5.63 -6.50 -4.73
N ALA A 55 4.39 -6.49 -4.25
CA ALA A 55 3.23 -5.96 -4.99
C ALA A 55 3.42 -4.47 -5.29
N GLU A 56 3.80 -3.67 -4.30
CA GLU A 56 4.02 -2.22 -4.44
C GLU A 56 5.08 -1.89 -5.51
N ARG A 57 6.22 -2.60 -5.49
CA ARG A 57 7.26 -2.42 -6.52
C ARG A 57 6.77 -2.80 -7.91
N ALA A 58 5.96 -3.86 -8.03
CA ALA A 58 5.40 -4.30 -9.31
C ALA A 58 4.38 -3.28 -9.84
N ILE A 59 3.54 -2.71 -8.99
CA ILE A 59 2.60 -1.63 -9.33
C ILE A 59 3.37 -0.42 -9.85
N LEU A 60 4.37 0.06 -9.10
CA LEU A 60 5.19 1.20 -9.50
C LEU A 60 5.92 0.96 -10.83
N ALA A 61 6.38 -0.27 -11.08
CA ALA A 61 7.01 -0.63 -12.34
C ALA A 61 6.02 -0.60 -13.51
N MET A 62 4.77 -1.01 -13.30
CA MET A 62 3.71 -0.91 -14.31
C MET A 62 3.31 0.55 -14.57
N GLU A 63 3.20 1.37 -13.52
CA GLU A 63 2.87 2.80 -13.64
C GLU A 63 3.98 3.61 -14.33
N ALA A 64 5.27 3.23 -14.14
CA ALA A 64 6.39 3.85 -14.83
C ALA A 64 6.49 3.44 -16.31
N GLY A 65 5.86 2.33 -16.69
CA GLY A 65 5.77 1.86 -18.05
C GLY A 65 4.75 2.61 -18.90
N THR A 66 4.63 2.19 -20.16
CA THR A 66 3.59 2.72 -21.04
C THR A 66 2.33 1.86 -20.91
N GLU A 67 1.23 2.47 -20.48
CA GLU A 67 -0.08 1.83 -20.48
C GLU A 67 -0.51 1.58 -21.93
N PRO A 68 -0.91 0.32 -22.29
CA PRO A 68 -1.44 0.05 -23.63
C PRO A 68 -2.70 0.87 -23.88
N PRO A 69 -2.96 1.28 -25.15
CA PRO A 69 -4.24 1.89 -25.50
C PRO A 69 -5.41 0.95 -25.18
N VAL A 70 -6.54 1.48 -24.72
CA VAL A 70 -7.73 0.68 -24.36
C VAL A 70 -8.23 -0.20 -25.53
N THR A 71 -7.94 0.22 -26.78
CA THR A 71 -8.30 -0.52 -28.00
C THR A 71 -7.28 -1.60 -28.37
N ALA A 72 -6.14 -1.66 -27.69
CA ALA A 72 -5.10 -2.64 -27.97
C ALA A 72 -5.46 -4.03 -27.39
N PRO A 73 -5.18 -5.12 -28.08
CA PRO A 73 -5.54 -6.47 -27.62
C PRO A 73 -4.86 -6.85 -26.29
N GLU A 74 -3.68 -6.26 -25.98
CA GLU A 74 -2.94 -6.46 -24.74
C GLU A 74 -3.50 -5.69 -23.53
N TYR A 75 -4.40 -4.73 -23.73
CA TYR A 75 -4.93 -3.88 -22.66
C TYR A 75 -5.61 -4.68 -21.55
N LEU A 76 -6.47 -5.63 -21.90
CA LEU A 76 -7.19 -6.45 -20.92
C LEU A 76 -6.25 -7.29 -20.06
N ALA A 77 -5.16 -7.81 -20.64
CA ALA A 77 -4.16 -8.57 -19.89
C ALA A 77 -3.35 -7.67 -18.96
N TRP A 78 -3.05 -6.45 -19.40
CA TRP A 78 -2.36 -5.44 -18.60
C TRP A 78 -3.25 -5.00 -17.41
N GLU A 79 -4.52 -4.68 -17.67
CA GLU A 79 -5.50 -4.28 -16.64
C GLU A 79 -5.70 -5.39 -15.60
N ALA A 80 -5.93 -6.63 -16.04
CA ALA A 80 -6.10 -7.77 -15.14
C ALA A 80 -4.87 -8.00 -14.24
N ARG A 81 -3.66 -7.82 -14.80
CA ARG A 81 -2.42 -7.91 -14.01
C ARG A 81 -2.31 -6.78 -12.99
N PHE A 82 -2.66 -5.56 -13.37
CA PHE A 82 -2.64 -4.41 -12.49
C PHE A 82 -3.63 -4.58 -11.32
N ASP A 83 -4.86 -5.00 -11.62
CA ASP A 83 -5.89 -5.27 -10.61
C ASP A 83 -5.48 -6.40 -9.65
N ALA A 84 -4.84 -7.46 -10.16
CA ALA A 84 -4.33 -8.53 -9.30
C ALA A 84 -3.24 -8.03 -8.32
N LEU A 85 -2.33 -7.17 -8.77
CA LEU A 85 -1.31 -6.58 -7.90
C LEU A 85 -1.91 -5.64 -6.84
N ILE A 86 -2.94 -4.88 -7.19
CA ILE A 86 -3.69 -4.06 -6.22
C ILE A 86 -4.34 -4.95 -5.16
N ALA A 87 -5.01 -6.03 -5.58
CA ALA A 87 -5.66 -6.98 -4.67
C ALA A 87 -4.63 -7.65 -3.74
N ASP A 88 -3.47 -8.07 -4.25
CA ASP A 88 -2.38 -8.65 -3.45
C ASP A 88 -1.87 -7.67 -2.39
N ARG A 89 -1.70 -6.40 -2.76
CA ARG A 89 -1.28 -5.33 -1.84
C ARG A 89 -2.31 -5.10 -0.74
N GLU A 90 -3.59 -4.98 -1.08
CA GLU A 90 -4.69 -4.78 -0.13
C GLU A 90 -4.85 -5.97 0.82
N GLN A 91 -4.70 -7.19 0.29
CA GLN A 91 -4.70 -8.39 1.10
C GLN A 91 -3.55 -8.40 2.11
N ALA A 92 -2.34 -7.98 1.69
CA ALA A 92 -1.20 -7.88 2.59
C ALA A 92 -1.45 -6.85 3.71
N ILE A 93 -2.03 -5.67 3.40
CA ILE A 93 -2.40 -4.65 4.40
C ILE A 93 -3.42 -5.25 5.41
N SER A 94 -4.45 -5.92 4.92
CA SER A 94 -5.46 -6.55 5.76
C SER A 94 -4.85 -7.61 6.70
N GLN A 95 -3.98 -8.48 6.17
CA GLN A 95 -3.29 -9.50 6.98
C GLN A 95 -2.37 -8.87 8.04
N MET A 96 -1.62 -7.81 7.70
CA MET A 96 -0.79 -7.10 8.69
C MET A 96 -1.63 -6.48 9.82
N ALA A 97 -2.87 -6.05 9.54
CA ALA A 97 -3.77 -5.54 10.57
C ALA A 97 -4.18 -6.60 11.61
N ASP A 98 -4.20 -7.87 11.20
CA ASP A 98 -4.60 -8.99 12.06
C ASP A 98 -3.42 -9.61 12.83
N ILE A 99 -2.17 -9.35 12.41
CA ILE A 99 -0.96 -9.87 13.06
C ILE A 99 -0.44 -8.85 14.07
N ARG A 100 -0.25 -9.26 15.32
CA ARG A 100 0.37 -8.43 16.36
C ARG A 100 1.87 -8.29 16.12
N ALA A 101 2.39 -7.05 16.20
CA ALA A 101 3.83 -6.80 16.20
C ALA A 101 4.39 -6.94 17.62
N MET A 102 5.21 -7.95 17.85
CA MET A 102 5.76 -8.27 19.17
C MET A 102 7.07 -7.51 19.44
N THR A 103 7.81 -7.16 18.41
CA THR A 103 9.13 -6.52 18.51
C THR A 103 9.09 -5.04 18.12
N ALA A 104 10.12 -4.29 18.50
CA ALA A 104 10.30 -2.90 18.04
C ALA A 104 10.48 -2.83 16.51
N GLU A 105 11.11 -3.84 15.91
CA GLU A 105 11.28 -3.95 14.46
C GLU A 105 9.94 -4.18 13.77
N GLY A 106 9.12 -5.13 14.25
CA GLY A 106 7.79 -5.38 13.71
C GLY A 106 6.89 -4.14 13.77
N ARG A 107 6.89 -3.43 14.90
CA ARG A 107 6.14 -2.16 15.05
C ARG A 107 6.63 -1.09 14.09
N ARG A 108 7.96 -0.94 13.93
CA ARG A 108 8.53 0.02 12.96
C ARG A 108 8.13 -0.32 11.54
N SER A 109 8.16 -1.60 11.19
CA SER A 109 7.77 -2.07 9.86
C SER A 109 6.29 -1.81 9.56
N LYS A 110 5.38 -2.07 10.51
CA LYS A 110 3.97 -1.67 10.38
C LYS A 110 3.83 -0.15 10.21
N ALA A 111 4.56 0.64 11.00
CA ALA A 111 4.50 2.11 10.93
C ALA A 111 4.88 2.64 9.55
N GLN A 112 5.89 2.07 8.89
CA GLN A 112 6.29 2.45 7.53
C GLN A 112 5.16 2.21 6.52
N ILE A 113 4.41 1.12 6.66
CA ILE A 113 3.27 0.86 5.77
C ILE A 113 2.12 1.83 6.07
N VAL A 114 1.80 2.07 7.34
CA VAL A 114 0.77 3.05 7.73
C VAL A 114 1.09 4.43 7.17
N GLU A 115 2.34 4.90 7.32
CA GLU A 115 2.80 6.19 6.79
C GLU A 115 2.58 6.31 5.28
N ARG A 116 2.75 5.20 4.54
CA ARG A 116 2.59 5.19 3.09
C ARG A 116 1.15 5.08 2.62
N CYS A 117 0.35 4.20 3.23
CA CYS A 117 -0.98 3.85 2.71
C CYS A 117 -2.12 4.67 3.32
N LEU A 118 -2.01 5.11 4.58
CA LEU A 118 -3.11 5.79 5.27
C LEU A 118 -3.41 7.20 4.73
N PRO A 119 -2.43 8.09 4.46
CA PRO A 119 -2.73 9.45 4.00
C PRO A 119 -3.56 9.50 2.71
N PRO A 120 -3.25 8.72 1.64
CA PRO A 120 -4.10 8.66 0.46
C PRO A 120 -5.53 8.22 0.77
N ARG A 121 -5.72 7.21 1.65
CA ARG A 121 -7.05 6.68 2.00
C ARG A 121 -7.92 7.73 2.70
N LEU A 122 -7.36 8.54 3.58
CA LEU A 122 -8.09 9.57 4.32
C LEU A 122 -8.65 10.70 3.43
N HIS A 123 -8.21 10.81 2.17
CA HIS A 123 -8.80 11.75 1.21
C HIS A 123 -10.12 11.28 0.59
N PHE A 124 -10.48 10.00 0.79
CA PHE A 124 -11.73 9.47 0.27
C PHE A 124 -12.86 9.70 1.29
N PRO A 125 -14.03 10.23 0.87
CA PRO A 125 -15.13 10.57 1.77
C PRO A 125 -15.82 9.36 2.40
N ASP A 126 -15.61 8.17 1.83
CA ASP A 126 -16.15 6.88 2.28
C ASP A 126 -15.17 6.11 3.19
N ALA A 127 -14.06 6.73 3.60
CA ALA A 127 -13.11 6.10 4.52
C ALA A 127 -13.80 5.68 5.83
N GLY A 128 -13.71 4.39 6.16
CA GLY A 128 -14.37 3.76 7.30
C GLY A 128 -13.44 2.92 8.16
N LEU A 129 -13.91 2.54 9.36
CA LEU A 129 -13.12 1.73 10.29
C LEU A 129 -12.80 0.32 9.76
N ASP A 130 -13.56 -0.15 8.78
CA ASP A 130 -13.36 -1.47 8.16
C ASP A 130 -12.30 -1.46 7.05
N ASP A 131 -11.82 -0.28 6.64
CA ASP A 131 -10.78 -0.17 5.62
C ASP A 131 -9.46 -0.77 6.11
N PRO A 132 -8.77 -1.56 5.28
CA PRO A 132 -7.53 -2.23 5.66
C PRO A 132 -6.45 -1.29 6.21
N GLU A 133 -6.30 -0.11 5.63
CA GLU A 133 -5.32 0.90 6.04
C GLU A 133 -5.64 1.48 7.42
N ILE A 134 -6.92 1.75 7.69
CA ILE A 134 -7.37 2.27 8.98
C ILE A 134 -7.27 1.16 10.04
N ARG A 135 -7.68 -0.07 9.73
CA ARG A 135 -7.50 -1.23 10.61
C ARG A 135 -6.03 -1.46 10.95
N LEU A 136 -5.12 -1.32 9.98
CA LEU A 136 -3.67 -1.45 10.20
C LEU A 136 -3.15 -0.37 11.15
N ALA A 137 -3.59 0.88 10.98
CA ALA A 137 -3.21 1.99 11.89
C ALA A 137 -3.69 1.74 13.32
N LEU A 138 -4.94 1.28 13.50
CA LEU A 138 -5.49 0.91 14.80
C LEU A 138 -4.78 -0.30 15.42
N SER A 139 -4.37 -1.27 14.60
CA SER A 139 -3.58 -2.41 15.03
C SER A 139 -2.21 -1.97 15.54
N LEU A 140 -1.52 -1.09 14.81
CA LEU A 140 -0.24 -0.51 15.25
C LEU A 140 -0.39 0.24 16.58
N ALA A 141 -1.42 1.05 16.74
CA ALA A 141 -1.68 1.77 17.99
C ALA A 141 -1.84 0.80 19.18
N ARG A 142 -2.54 -0.33 19.00
CA ARG A 142 -2.66 -1.39 20.02
C ARG A 142 -1.32 -2.08 20.32
N ASP A 143 -0.51 -2.33 19.30
CA ASP A 143 0.81 -2.96 19.44
C ASP A 143 1.77 -2.05 20.24
N VAL A 144 1.67 -0.74 20.07
CA VAL A 144 2.47 0.25 20.82
C VAL A 144 1.98 0.35 22.26
N ALA A 145 0.65 0.46 22.47
CA ALA A 145 0.07 0.56 23.81
C ALA A 145 0.29 -0.71 24.65
N GLY A 146 0.20 -1.89 24.04
CA GLY A 146 0.39 -3.18 24.71
C GLY A 146 1.87 -3.60 24.90
N GLY A 147 2.82 -2.88 24.29
CA GLY A 147 4.25 -3.13 24.44
C GLY A 147 4.94 -2.33 25.56
N ALA A 148 4.16 -1.54 26.32
CA ALA A 148 4.66 -0.69 27.42
C ALA A 148 4.57 -1.37 28.82
N ALA A 149 4.37 -2.70 28.86
CA ALA A 149 4.31 -3.47 30.10
C ALA A 149 5.62 -4.23 30.37
#